data_cd4f888d754b09159f8a55e65affb3de
#
_entry.id   cd4f888d754b09159f8a55e65affb3de
#
_cell.length_a   1.000
_cell.length_b   1.000
_cell.length_c   1.000
_cell.angle_alpha   90.00
_cell.angle_beta   90.00
_cell.angle_gamma   90.00
#
_symmetry.space_group_name_H-M   'P 1'
#
loop_
_entity.id
_entity.type
_entity.pdbx_description
1 polymer ?
#
loop_
_entity_poly.entity_id
_entity_poly.type
_entity_poly.pdbx_seq_one_letter_code
_entity_poly.pdbx_strand_id
1 'polypeptide(L)'
;GEAEDPERTIPRAINTVPVRIILFYVLTLAVIMAINPWQSIGSEGSPFVQIFQGLGIGPAATVLNIVVITAALSAINSDIFGAGRMMFGMAQRGQAPAVMGKVSRNGVPWMTVVIMTVTLLVGALLNYLIPDRVFLVIASIATFATIFVWLMILLSHYRSRQRMDPAEAAALKFPVPFWPYGQLIAIGFLVFVIAVLAFDADTRVALIVGAVWLALLALAYRRWVRPVPVPPETTVALPLS
;
A
#
# COMPACT_ATOMS: atom_id res chain seq x y z
N GLY A 1 -6.87 11.02 8.71
CA GLY A 1 -6.98 12.36 9.25
C GLY A 1 -8.28 13.08 8.91
N GLU A 2 -9.19 12.46 8.13
CA GLU A 2 -10.47 13.07 7.71
C GLU A 2 -11.69 12.27 8.16
N ALA A 3 -11.48 11.24 8.98
CA ALA A 3 -12.59 10.47 9.53
C ALA A 3 -13.27 11.28 10.63
N GLU A 4 -14.61 11.32 10.63
CA GLU A 4 -15.38 11.77 11.77
C GLU A 4 -15.12 10.82 12.94
N ASP A 5 -14.86 11.38 14.14
CA ASP A 5 -14.51 10.62 15.36
C ASP A 5 -13.44 9.54 15.10
N PRO A 6 -12.18 9.91 14.77
CA PRO A 6 -11.14 8.97 14.38
C PRO A 6 -10.79 7.98 15.50
N GLU A 7 -10.99 8.34 16.76
CA GLU A 7 -10.70 7.49 17.91
C GLU A 7 -11.59 6.25 17.97
N ARG A 8 -12.78 6.30 17.43
CA ARG A 8 -13.73 5.17 17.36
C ARG A 8 -13.76 4.52 15.98
N THR A 9 -13.74 5.35 14.93
CA THR A 9 -13.91 4.89 13.55
C THR A 9 -12.71 4.09 13.07
N ILE A 10 -11.48 4.55 13.38
CA ILE A 10 -10.26 3.85 12.92
C ILE A 10 -10.09 2.48 13.58
N PRO A 11 -10.19 2.31 14.92
CA PRO A 11 -10.12 0.99 15.54
C PRO A 11 -11.18 0.01 15.02
N ARG A 12 -12.41 0.49 14.84
CA ARG A 12 -13.49 -0.34 14.29
C ARG A 12 -13.20 -0.77 12.85
N ALA A 13 -12.71 0.13 12.01
CA ALA A 13 -12.31 -0.19 10.65
C ALA A 13 -11.19 -1.24 10.64
N ILE A 14 -10.14 -1.08 11.44
CA ILE A 14 -9.01 -2.02 11.55
C ILE A 14 -9.51 -3.39 11.99
N ASN A 15 -10.34 -3.49 13.02
CA ASN A 15 -10.84 -4.76 13.55
C ASN A 15 -11.76 -5.51 12.56
N THR A 16 -12.36 -4.83 11.59
CA THR A 16 -13.19 -5.48 10.56
C THR A 16 -12.37 -6.03 9.39
N VAL A 17 -11.11 -5.59 9.21
CA VAL A 17 -10.25 -6.03 8.11
C VAL A 17 -10.03 -7.54 8.08
N PRO A 18 -9.67 -8.23 9.19
CA PRO A 18 -9.48 -9.68 9.16
C PRO A 18 -10.73 -10.45 8.71
N VAL A 19 -11.92 -10.03 9.18
CA VAL A 19 -13.18 -10.64 8.78
C VAL A 19 -13.45 -10.46 7.28
N ARG A 20 -13.17 -9.26 6.76
CA ARG A 20 -13.30 -8.97 5.33
C ARG A 20 -12.33 -9.79 4.49
N ILE A 21 -11.09 -9.96 4.95
CA ILE A 21 -10.11 -10.80 4.26
C ILE A 21 -10.58 -12.24 4.21
N ILE A 22 -11.02 -12.81 5.33
CA ILE A 22 -11.51 -14.19 5.35
C ILE A 22 -12.73 -14.34 4.43
N LEU A 23 -13.69 -13.45 4.53
CA LEU A 23 -14.96 -13.57 3.81
C LEU A 23 -14.79 -13.35 2.30
N PHE A 24 -14.05 -12.31 1.89
CA PHE A 24 -13.97 -11.92 0.48
C PHE A 24 -12.76 -12.49 -0.26
N TYR A 25 -11.66 -12.77 0.44
CA TYR A 25 -10.46 -13.29 -0.23
C TYR A 25 -10.31 -14.80 -0.03
N VAL A 26 -10.27 -15.27 1.22
CA VAL A 26 -10.04 -16.69 1.49
C VAL A 26 -11.20 -17.54 0.97
N LEU A 27 -12.45 -17.13 1.22
CA LEU A 27 -13.63 -17.87 0.75
C LEU A 27 -13.73 -17.86 -0.79
N THR A 28 -13.47 -16.72 -1.42
CA THR A 28 -13.46 -16.62 -2.88
C THR A 28 -12.40 -17.52 -3.49
N LEU A 29 -11.16 -17.51 -2.96
CA LEU A 29 -10.10 -18.40 -3.42
C LEU A 29 -10.46 -19.88 -3.21
N ALA A 30 -11.04 -20.22 -2.06
CA ALA A 30 -11.49 -21.58 -1.78
C ALA A 30 -12.53 -22.05 -2.80
N VAL A 31 -13.49 -21.22 -3.16
CA VAL A 31 -14.51 -21.52 -4.17
C VAL A 31 -13.86 -21.68 -5.56
N ILE A 32 -12.98 -20.78 -5.97
CA ILE A 32 -12.28 -20.86 -7.26
C ILE A 32 -11.50 -22.15 -7.36
N MET A 33 -10.72 -22.50 -6.33
CA MET A 33 -9.89 -23.70 -6.29
C MET A 33 -10.69 -25.01 -6.16
N ALA A 34 -11.91 -24.93 -5.63
CA ALA A 34 -12.81 -26.08 -5.60
C ALA A 34 -13.44 -26.39 -6.98
N ILE A 35 -13.56 -25.36 -7.83
CA ILE A 35 -14.17 -25.50 -9.17
C ILE A 35 -13.10 -25.78 -10.23
N ASN A 36 -11.91 -25.18 -10.12
CA ASN A 36 -10.83 -25.31 -11.09
C ASN A 36 -9.54 -25.84 -10.45
N PRO A 37 -8.80 -26.72 -11.13
CA PRO A 37 -7.45 -27.09 -10.71
C PRO A 37 -6.55 -25.85 -10.65
N TRP A 38 -5.78 -25.71 -9.58
CA TRP A 38 -4.93 -24.53 -9.37
C TRP A 38 -3.89 -24.31 -10.49
N GLN A 39 -3.48 -25.38 -11.18
CA GLN A 39 -2.54 -25.35 -12.30
C GLN A 39 -3.09 -24.64 -13.54
N SER A 40 -4.43 -24.60 -13.70
CA SER A 40 -5.09 -23.94 -14.83
C SER A 40 -5.40 -22.45 -14.56
N ILE A 41 -5.21 -22.00 -13.32
CA ILE A 41 -5.54 -20.64 -12.94
C ILE A 41 -4.36 -19.71 -13.31
N GLY A 42 -4.66 -18.64 -14.07
CA GLY A 42 -3.70 -17.57 -14.34
C GLY A 42 -2.99 -17.61 -15.69
N SER A 43 -3.18 -18.66 -16.49
CA SER A 43 -2.56 -18.76 -17.82
C SER A 43 -3.28 -17.97 -18.93
N GLU A 44 -4.58 -17.74 -18.79
CA GLU A 44 -5.42 -17.20 -19.89
C GLU A 44 -6.39 -16.09 -19.48
N GLY A 45 -6.06 -15.25 -18.50
CA GLY A 45 -6.89 -14.12 -18.08
C GLY A 45 -7.54 -14.27 -16.70
N SER A 46 -8.61 -13.52 -16.45
CA SER A 46 -9.26 -13.50 -15.12
C SER A 46 -9.95 -14.85 -14.82
N PRO A 47 -9.63 -15.51 -13.69
CA PRO A 47 -10.27 -16.77 -13.30
C PRO A 47 -11.80 -16.66 -13.18
N PHE A 48 -12.29 -15.49 -12.76
CA PHE A 48 -13.74 -15.24 -12.68
C PHE A 48 -14.40 -15.34 -14.06
N VAL A 49 -13.79 -14.74 -15.08
CA VAL A 49 -14.31 -14.75 -16.46
C VAL A 49 -14.28 -16.17 -17.03
N GLN A 50 -13.20 -16.90 -16.79
CA GLN A 50 -13.04 -18.28 -17.26
C GLN A 50 -14.11 -19.22 -16.69
N ILE A 51 -14.42 -19.10 -15.39
CA ILE A 51 -15.45 -19.90 -14.74
C ILE A 51 -16.82 -19.71 -15.43
N PHE A 52 -17.23 -18.46 -15.66
CA PHE A 52 -18.53 -18.18 -16.28
C PHE A 52 -18.57 -18.53 -17.77
N GLN A 53 -17.45 -18.42 -18.48
CA GLN A 53 -17.34 -18.92 -19.85
C GLN A 53 -17.48 -20.44 -19.91
N GLY A 54 -16.82 -21.15 -18.99
CA GLY A 54 -16.94 -22.62 -18.88
C GLY A 54 -18.34 -23.11 -18.54
N LEU A 55 -19.12 -22.29 -17.82
CA LEU A 55 -20.53 -22.57 -17.55
C LEU A 55 -21.47 -22.23 -18.71
N GLY A 56 -20.95 -21.72 -19.85
CA GLY A 56 -21.73 -21.35 -21.02
C GLY A 56 -22.54 -20.07 -20.86
N ILE A 57 -22.28 -19.26 -19.81
CA ILE A 57 -23.00 -18.02 -19.51
C ILE A 57 -22.21 -16.82 -20.07
N GLY A 58 -22.17 -16.71 -21.41
CA GLY A 58 -21.43 -15.63 -22.09
C GLY A 58 -21.74 -14.20 -21.64
N PRO A 59 -23.02 -13.81 -21.44
CA PRO A 59 -23.36 -12.49 -20.93
C PRO A 59 -22.77 -12.19 -19.54
N ALA A 60 -22.65 -13.18 -18.66
CA ALA A 60 -22.05 -13.01 -17.34
C ALA A 60 -20.56 -12.68 -17.41
N ALA A 61 -19.83 -13.24 -18.36
CA ALA A 61 -18.41 -12.91 -18.60
C ALA A 61 -18.24 -11.42 -18.96
N THR A 62 -19.13 -10.87 -19.80
CA THR A 62 -19.10 -9.45 -20.16
C THR A 62 -19.40 -8.54 -18.96
N VAL A 63 -20.41 -8.87 -18.19
CA VAL A 63 -20.76 -8.12 -16.95
C VAL A 63 -19.58 -8.14 -15.97
N LEU A 64 -18.95 -9.29 -15.77
CA LEU A 64 -17.78 -9.43 -14.90
C LEU A 64 -16.58 -8.59 -15.40
N ASN A 65 -16.33 -8.55 -16.70
CA ASN A 65 -15.29 -7.68 -17.24
C ASN A 65 -15.56 -6.21 -16.93
N ILE A 66 -16.81 -5.75 -17.06
CA ILE A 66 -17.19 -4.38 -16.69
C ILE A 66 -16.95 -4.15 -15.18
N VAL A 67 -17.32 -5.11 -14.32
CA VAL A 67 -17.08 -5.03 -12.87
C VAL A 67 -15.59 -4.94 -12.57
N VAL A 68 -14.74 -5.76 -13.21
CA VAL A 68 -13.28 -5.75 -13.03
C VAL A 68 -12.70 -4.40 -13.45
N ILE A 69 -13.13 -3.86 -14.61
CA ILE A 69 -12.66 -2.55 -15.10
C ILE A 69 -13.06 -1.44 -14.12
N THR A 70 -14.32 -1.42 -13.67
CA THR A 70 -14.79 -0.40 -12.71
C THR A 70 -14.10 -0.51 -11.36
N ALA A 71 -13.82 -1.72 -10.89
CA ALA A 71 -13.05 -1.97 -9.67
C ALA A 71 -11.61 -1.46 -9.81
N ALA A 72 -10.94 -1.74 -10.94
CA ALA A 72 -9.60 -1.24 -11.23
C ALA A 72 -9.56 0.30 -11.28
N LEU A 73 -10.51 0.94 -11.94
CA LEU A 73 -10.62 2.41 -11.98
C LEU A 73 -10.83 3.00 -10.59
N SER A 74 -11.66 2.36 -9.76
CA SER A 74 -11.88 2.78 -8.37
C SER A 74 -10.61 2.65 -7.53
N ALA A 75 -9.84 1.56 -7.69
CA ALA A 75 -8.57 1.37 -7.01
C ALA A 75 -7.55 2.46 -7.42
N ILE A 76 -7.39 2.71 -8.72
CA ILE A 76 -6.51 3.76 -9.24
C ILE A 76 -6.89 5.13 -8.65
N ASN A 77 -8.18 5.46 -8.62
CA ASN A 77 -8.64 6.73 -8.05
C ASN A 77 -8.30 6.85 -6.55
N SER A 78 -8.47 5.77 -5.80
CA SER A 78 -8.12 5.72 -4.37
C SER A 78 -6.61 5.88 -4.14
N ASP A 79 -5.79 5.26 -4.99
CA ASP A 79 -4.32 5.38 -4.92
C ASP A 79 -3.84 6.78 -5.26
N ILE A 80 -4.40 7.42 -6.31
CA ILE A 80 -4.10 8.81 -6.66
C ILE A 80 -4.43 9.75 -5.50
N PHE A 81 -5.59 9.56 -4.88
CA PHE A 81 -6.02 10.36 -3.75
C PHE A 81 -5.09 10.16 -2.53
N GLY A 82 -4.84 8.92 -2.14
CA GLY A 82 -4.00 8.59 -0.99
C GLY A 82 -2.55 9.03 -1.16
N ALA A 83 -1.92 8.67 -2.28
CA ALA A 83 -0.55 9.04 -2.59
C ALA A 83 -0.39 10.55 -2.77
N GLY A 84 -1.36 11.21 -3.41
CA GLY A 84 -1.38 12.66 -3.59
C GLY A 84 -1.35 13.40 -2.25
N ARG A 85 -2.15 12.98 -1.30
CA ARG A 85 -2.18 13.56 0.06
C ARG A 85 -0.92 13.27 0.86
N MET A 86 -0.36 12.08 0.76
CA MET A 86 0.92 11.76 1.40
C MET A 86 2.05 12.63 0.85
N MET A 87 2.17 12.77 -0.47
CA MET A 87 3.16 13.63 -1.10
C MET A 87 2.99 15.11 -0.69
N PHE A 88 1.75 15.59 -0.65
CA PHE A 88 1.43 16.93 -0.17
C PHE A 88 1.88 17.12 1.29
N GLY A 89 1.52 16.20 2.19
CA GLY A 89 1.93 16.25 3.59
C GLY A 89 3.45 16.22 3.78
N MET A 90 4.17 15.44 2.97
CA MET A 90 5.64 15.41 2.96
C MET A 90 6.21 16.75 2.48
N ALA A 91 5.64 17.37 1.45
CA ALA A 91 6.08 18.67 0.95
C ALA A 91 5.87 19.78 1.99
N GLN A 92 4.77 19.76 2.72
CA GLN A 92 4.49 20.69 3.81
C GLN A 92 5.53 20.59 4.96
N ARG A 93 6.07 19.39 5.17
CA ARG A 93 7.12 19.15 6.19
C ARG A 93 8.54 19.32 5.64
N GLY A 94 8.71 19.81 4.41
CA GLY A 94 10.02 19.94 3.76
C GLY A 94 10.68 18.61 3.39
N GLN A 95 9.96 17.49 3.44
CA GLN A 95 10.45 16.14 3.13
C GLN A 95 10.28 15.75 1.65
N ALA A 96 9.65 16.60 0.86
CA ALA A 96 9.48 16.46 -0.57
C ALA A 96 9.64 17.82 -1.28
N PRO A 97 9.85 17.86 -2.60
CA PRO A 97 9.95 19.11 -3.35
C PRO A 97 8.76 20.04 -3.10
N ALA A 98 9.01 21.31 -2.83
CA ALA A 98 7.99 22.30 -2.48
C ALA A 98 6.87 22.43 -3.53
N VAL A 99 7.15 22.07 -4.79
CA VAL A 99 6.15 22.09 -5.87
C VAL A 99 4.97 21.14 -5.61
N MET A 100 5.21 20.04 -4.87
CA MET A 100 4.16 19.08 -4.49
C MET A 100 3.22 19.63 -3.40
N GLY A 101 3.63 20.70 -2.72
CA GLY A 101 2.81 21.43 -1.74
C GLY A 101 1.86 22.47 -2.34
N LYS A 102 1.84 22.63 -3.67
CA LYS A 102 0.95 23.58 -4.34
C LYS A 102 -0.45 23.00 -4.49
N VAL A 103 -1.44 23.75 -4.03
CA VAL A 103 -2.86 23.39 -4.16
C VAL A 103 -3.56 24.28 -5.17
N SER A 104 -4.59 23.74 -5.81
CA SER A 104 -5.51 24.50 -6.65
C SER A 104 -6.42 25.40 -5.82
N ARG A 105 -7.24 26.26 -6.45
CA ARG A 105 -8.26 27.07 -5.77
C ARG A 105 -9.24 26.24 -4.96
N ASN A 106 -9.47 24.99 -5.34
CA ASN A 106 -10.37 24.07 -4.65
C ASN A 106 -9.65 23.19 -3.61
N GLY A 107 -8.42 23.52 -3.19
CA GLY A 107 -7.66 22.77 -2.19
C GLY A 107 -7.06 21.43 -2.67
N VAL A 108 -7.14 21.11 -3.97
CA VAL A 108 -6.60 19.88 -4.53
C VAL A 108 -5.10 20.03 -4.80
N PRO A 109 -4.24 19.11 -4.36
CA PRO A 109 -2.79 19.11 -4.65
C PRO A 109 -2.56 18.67 -6.12
N TRP A 110 -2.81 19.57 -7.06
CA TRP A 110 -2.85 19.27 -8.49
C TRP A 110 -1.54 18.75 -9.07
N MET A 111 -0.40 19.20 -8.51
CA MET A 111 0.91 18.75 -9.00
C MET A 111 1.15 17.27 -8.70
N THR A 112 0.71 16.79 -7.52
CA THR A 112 0.80 15.37 -7.17
C THR A 112 -0.10 14.54 -8.07
N VAL A 113 -1.30 15.03 -8.39
CA VAL A 113 -2.20 14.38 -9.35
C VAL A 113 -1.55 14.29 -10.73
N VAL A 114 -0.93 15.37 -11.23
CA VAL A 114 -0.19 15.36 -12.51
C VAL A 114 0.93 14.31 -12.49
N ILE A 115 1.75 14.26 -11.44
CA ILE A 115 2.83 13.28 -11.32
C ILE A 115 2.27 11.85 -11.37
N MET A 116 1.21 11.56 -10.62
CA MET A 116 0.56 10.25 -10.62
C MET A 116 0.00 9.90 -12.00
N THR A 117 -0.66 10.85 -12.65
CA THR A 117 -1.21 10.65 -14.01
C THR A 117 -0.11 10.36 -15.02
N VAL A 118 0.99 11.14 -15.00
CA VAL A 118 2.13 10.89 -15.90
C VAL A 118 2.74 9.51 -15.64
N THR A 119 2.90 9.13 -14.37
CA THR A 119 3.41 7.80 -14.02
C THR A 119 2.52 6.67 -14.56
N LEU A 120 1.20 6.82 -14.44
CA LEU A 120 0.23 5.85 -14.98
C LEU A 120 0.29 5.79 -16.51
N LEU A 121 0.39 6.94 -17.19
CA LEU A 121 0.51 7.00 -18.66
C LEU A 121 1.81 6.34 -19.14
N VAL A 122 2.92 6.58 -18.45
CA VAL A 122 4.20 5.90 -18.73
C VAL A 122 4.06 4.40 -18.53
N GLY A 123 3.43 3.96 -17.44
CA GLY A 123 3.16 2.54 -17.18
C GLY A 123 2.29 1.91 -18.28
N ALA A 124 1.22 2.59 -18.70
CA ALA A 124 0.34 2.14 -19.77
C ALA A 124 1.07 2.06 -21.13
N LEU A 125 1.90 3.06 -21.44
CA LEU A 125 2.70 3.07 -22.66
C LEU A 125 3.73 1.93 -22.67
N LEU A 126 4.43 1.72 -21.56
CA LEU A 126 5.39 0.63 -21.44
C LEU A 126 4.69 -0.73 -21.56
N ASN A 127 3.51 -0.88 -20.97
CA ASN A 127 2.72 -2.11 -21.09
C ASN A 127 2.26 -2.36 -22.55
N TYR A 128 2.00 -1.31 -23.31
CA TYR A 128 1.69 -1.43 -24.75
C TYR A 128 2.91 -1.83 -25.58
N LEU A 129 4.09 -1.29 -25.25
CA LEU A 129 5.33 -1.54 -26.00
C LEU A 129 5.98 -2.90 -25.68
N ILE A 130 5.91 -3.35 -24.42
CA ILE A 130 6.59 -4.53 -23.90
C ILE A 130 5.67 -5.29 -22.93
N PRO A 131 4.52 -5.83 -23.40
CA PRO A 131 3.47 -6.37 -22.54
C PRO A 131 3.96 -7.50 -21.60
N ASP A 132 4.80 -8.42 -22.12
CA ASP A 132 5.18 -9.65 -21.42
C ASP A 132 6.10 -9.42 -20.20
N ARG A 133 6.82 -8.30 -20.14
CA ARG A 133 7.82 -8.04 -19.10
C ARG A 133 7.46 -6.90 -18.16
N VAL A 134 6.76 -5.88 -18.64
CA VAL A 134 6.47 -4.67 -17.86
C VAL A 134 5.57 -4.96 -16.68
N PHE A 135 4.57 -5.82 -16.85
CA PHE A 135 3.69 -6.21 -15.74
C PHE A 135 4.48 -6.83 -14.58
N LEU A 136 5.39 -7.77 -14.88
CA LEU A 136 6.21 -8.44 -13.85
C LEU A 136 7.14 -7.44 -13.14
N VAL A 137 7.73 -6.51 -13.87
CA VAL A 137 8.61 -5.47 -13.29
C VAL A 137 7.83 -4.54 -12.38
N ILE A 138 6.68 -4.02 -12.84
CA ILE A 138 5.83 -3.13 -12.03
C ILE A 138 5.30 -3.86 -10.80
N ALA A 139 4.81 -5.08 -10.96
CA ALA A 139 4.33 -5.91 -9.86
C ALA A 139 5.45 -6.20 -8.84
N SER A 140 6.67 -6.46 -9.31
CA SER A 140 7.84 -6.67 -8.46
C SER A 140 8.20 -5.44 -7.64
N ILE A 141 8.20 -4.25 -8.25
CA ILE A 141 8.43 -2.98 -7.55
C ILE A 141 7.34 -2.74 -6.49
N ALA A 142 6.07 -2.94 -6.86
CA ALA A 142 4.94 -2.76 -5.96
C ALA A 142 5.01 -3.71 -4.75
N THR A 143 5.32 -4.99 -5.00
CA THR A 143 5.48 -6.00 -3.95
C THR A 143 6.60 -5.63 -2.98
N PHE A 144 7.78 -5.30 -3.50
CA PHE A 144 8.91 -4.88 -2.68
C PHE A 144 8.57 -3.63 -1.86
N ALA A 145 8.00 -2.60 -2.50
CA ALA A 145 7.65 -1.35 -1.83
C ALA A 145 6.64 -1.58 -0.69
N THR A 146 5.63 -2.42 -0.92
CA THR A 146 4.62 -2.76 0.10
C THR A 146 5.26 -3.45 1.31
N ILE A 147 6.06 -4.50 1.09
CA ILE A 147 6.73 -5.23 2.17
C ILE A 147 7.67 -4.31 2.93
N PHE A 148 8.46 -3.50 2.22
CA PHE A 148 9.40 -2.56 2.81
C PHE A 148 8.70 -1.52 3.68
N VAL A 149 7.63 -0.89 3.19
CA VAL A 149 6.86 0.10 3.95
C VAL A 149 6.25 -0.52 5.21
N TRP A 150 5.65 -1.70 5.11
CA TRP A 150 5.09 -2.39 6.26
C TRP A 150 6.15 -2.75 7.30
N LEU A 151 7.31 -3.21 6.84
CA LEU A 151 8.43 -3.50 7.74
C LEU A 151 8.91 -2.23 8.46
N MET A 152 9.04 -1.11 7.75
CA MET A 152 9.42 0.17 8.32
C MET A 152 8.40 0.70 9.32
N ILE A 153 7.10 0.54 9.04
CA ILE A 153 6.01 0.89 9.97
C ILE A 153 6.12 0.07 11.26
N LEU A 154 6.26 -1.25 11.12
CA LEU A 154 6.38 -2.16 12.28
C LEU A 154 7.62 -1.85 13.12
N LEU A 155 8.78 -1.64 12.49
CA LEU A 155 10.01 -1.30 13.19
C LEU A 155 9.94 0.07 13.88
N SER A 156 9.34 1.06 13.23
CA SER A 156 9.15 2.39 13.80
C SER A 156 8.21 2.34 15.00
N HIS A 157 7.09 1.62 14.89
CA HIS A 157 6.17 1.42 15.99
C HIS A 157 6.83 0.67 17.15
N TYR A 158 7.59 -0.40 16.86
CA TYR A 158 8.31 -1.16 17.88
C TYR A 158 9.28 -0.28 18.67
N ARG A 159 10.10 0.54 17.97
CA ARG A 159 11.04 1.45 18.63
C ARG A 159 10.35 2.58 19.39
N SER A 160 9.29 3.14 18.83
CA SER A 160 8.48 4.17 19.54
C SER A 160 7.92 3.61 20.83
N ARG A 161 7.37 2.40 20.79
CA ARG A 161 6.77 1.74 21.94
C ARG A 161 7.79 1.38 23.03
N GLN A 162 9.03 1.02 22.64
CA GLN A 162 10.11 0.77 23.59
C GLN A 162 10.60 2.03 24.33
N ARG A 163 10.45 3.21 23.71
CA ARG A 163 10.87 4.49 24.29
C ARG A 163 9.77 5.19 25.06
N MET A 164 8.54 4.69 24.98
CA MET A 164 7.39 5.25 25.64
C MET A 164 7.41 4.98 27.14
N ASP A 165 7.02 5.97 27.94
CA ASP A 165 6.88 5.80 29.36
C ASP A 165 5.82 4.73 29.69
N PRO A 166 6.02 3.88 30.73
CA PRO A 166 5.02 2.89 31.13
C PRO A 166 3.63 3.45 31.40
N ALA A 167 3.54 4.67 31.94
CA ALA A 167 2.25 5.35 32.18
C ALA A 167 1.56 5.73 30.85
N GLU A 168 2.29 6.30 29.90
CA GLU A 168 1.78 6.61 28.56
C GLU A 168 1.39 5.34 27.83
N ALA A 169 2.19 4.29 28.00
CA ALA A 169 1.93 3.00 27.40
C ALA A 169 0.63 2.36 27.89
N ALA A 170 0.30 2.52 29.17
CA ALA A 170 -0.93 2.03 29.77
C ALA A 170 -2.15 2.88 29.36
N ALA A 171 -1.96 4.14 29.05
CA ALA A 171 -3.00 5.09 28.65
C ALA A 171 -3.42 4.97 27.17
N LEU A 172 -2.78 4.09 26.38
CA LEU A 172 -3.13 3.94 24.96
C LEU A 172 -4.55 3.40 24.79
N LYS A 173 -5.36 4.13 24.06
CA LYS A 173 -6.75 3.75 23.76
C LYS A 173 -6.86 2.51 22.85
N PHE A 174 -5.84 2.29 22.01
CA PHE A 174 -5.78 1.16 21.08
C PHE A 174 -4.41 0.47 21.13
N PRO A 175 -4.15 -0.34 22.17
CA PRO A 175 -2.88 -1.06 22.29
C PRO A 175 -2.80 -2.23 21.32
N VAL A 176 -1.58 -2.53 20.85
CA VAL A 176 -1.33 -3.74 20.05
C VAL A 176 -1.50 -4.96 20.93
N PRO A 177 -2.33 -5.94 20.51
CA PRO A 177 -2.51 -7.18 21.28
C PRO A 177 -1.21 -7.98 21.33
N PHE A 178 -1.01 -8.70 22.43
CA PHE A 178 0.16 -9.57 22.65
C PHE A 178 1.52 -8.87 22.52
N TRP A 179 1.61 -7.60 22.86
CA TRP A 179 2.87 -6.87 22.87
C TRP A 179 3.91 -7.54 23.82
N PRO A 180 5.20 -7.66 23.44
CA PRO A 180 5.82 -7.31 22.14
C PRO A 180 5.76 -8.47 21.11
N TYR A 181 5.29 -9.65 21.51
CA TYR A 181 5.39 -10.88 20.72
C TYR A 181 4.62 -10.81 19.39
N GLY A 182 3.41 -10.29 19.40
CA GLY A 182 2.60 -10.13 18.19
C GLY A 182 3.30 -9.30 17.14
N GLN A 183 3.98 -8.23 17.55
CA GLN A 183 4.75 -7.39 16.65
C GLN A 183 6.01 -8.08 16.12
N LEU A 184 6.73 -8.81 16.97
CA LEU A 184 7.92 -9.57 16.56
C LEU A 184 7.58 -10.68 15.57
N ILE A 185 6.45 -11.36 15.77
CA ILE A 185 5.94 -12.37 14.83
C ILE A 185 5.64 -11.73 13.47
N ALA A 186 4.98 -10.56 13.46
CA ALA A 186 4.69 -9.86 12.21
C ALA A 186 5.97 -9.41 11.48
N ILE A 187 6.96 -8.89 12.20
CA ILE A 187 8.27 -8.53 11.65
C ILE A 187 8.97 -9.78 11.10
N GLY A 188 9.02 -10.85 11.90
CA GLY A 188 9.62 -12.14 11.49
C GLY A 188 8.96 -12.72 10.24
N PHE A 189 7.63 -12.63 10.14
CA PHE A 189 6.90 -13.03 8.94
C PHE A 189 7.28 -12.22 7.71
N LEU A 190 7.39 -10.89 7.80
CA LEU A 190 7.82 -10.06 6.67
C LEU A 190 9.27 -10.35 6.25
N VAL A 191 10.16 -10.59 7.21
CA VAL A 191 11.55 -11.00 6.92
C VAL A 191 11.56 -12.37 6.23
N PHE A 192 10.74 -13.31 6.68
CA PHE A 192 10.57 -14.61 6.04
C PHE A 192 10.06 -14.45 4.60
N VAL A 193 9.07 -13.59 4.34
CA VAL A 193 8.59 -13.31 2.97
C VAL A 193 9.72 -12.75 2.09
N ILE A 194 10.53 -11.81 2.60
CA ILE A 194 11.69 -11.29 1.87
C ILE A 194 12.69 -12.42 1.57
N ALA A 195 12.94 -13.31 2.51
CA ALA A 195 13.81 -14.45 2.31
C ALA A 195 13.28 -15.38 1.20
N VAL A 196 11.97 -15.71 1.23
CA VAL A 196 11.32 -16.53 0.18
C VAL A 196 11.48 -15.86 -1.20
N LEU A 197 11.24 -14.54 -1.31
CA LEU A 197 11.44 -13.82 -2.56
C LEU A 197 12.89 -13.86 -3.06
N ALA A 198 13.88 -14.01 -2.18
CA ALA A 198 15.28 -14.11 -2.55
C ALA A 198 15.67 -15.48 -3.13
N PHE A 199 14.96 -16.55 -2.76
CA PHE A 199 15.27 -17.91 -3.22
C PHE A 199 14.72 -18.22 -4.61
N ASP A 200 13.59 -17.61 -4.99
CA ASP A 200 12.98 -17.83 -6.29
C ASP A 200 13.56 -16.85 -7.34
N ALA A 201 13.93 -17.39 -8.52
CA ALA A 201 14.60 -16.63 -9.57
C ALA A 201 13.71 -15.52 -10.15
N ASP A 202 12.42 -15.78 -10.31
CA ASP A 202 11.47 -14.84 -10.92
C ASP A 202 11.13 -13.70 -9.96
N THR A 203 11.04 -13.98 -8.66
CA THR A 203 10.72 -12.97 -7.65
C THR A 203 11.95 -12.21 -7.12
N ARG A 204 13.15 -12.76 -7.28
CA ARG A 204 14.42 -12.09 -6.90
C ARG A 204 14.61 -10.74 -7.58
N VAL A 205 14.06 -10.57 -8.78
CA VAL A 205 14.09 -9.30 -9.52
C VAL A 205 13.45 -8.18 -8.70
N ALA A 206 12.40 -8.47 -7.92
CA ALA A 206 11.76 -7.51 -7.04
C ALA A 206 12.74 -6.90 -6.01
N LEU A 207 13.60 -7.73 -5.42
CA LEU A 207 14.57 -7.28 -4.42
C LEU A 207 15.67 -6.42 -5.04
N ILE A 208 16.16 -6.79 -6.23
CA ILE A 208 17.19 -6.02 -6.94
C ILE A 208 16.65 -4.67 -7.37
N VAL A 209 15.50 -4.65 -8.01
CA VAL A 209 14.84 -3.40 -8.45
C VAL A 209 14.47 -2.54 -7.24
N GLY A 210 14.00 -3.15 -6.16
CA GLY A 210 13.70 -2.46 -4.91
C GLY A 210 14.92 -1.81 -4.27
N ALA A 211 16.06 -2.52 -4.22
CA ALA A 211 17.29 -1.97 -3.69
C ALA A 211 17.80 -0.77 -4.54
N VAL A 212 17.76 -0.89 -5.86
CA VAL A 212 18.06 0.22 -6.78
C VAL A 212 17.14 1.39 -6.56
N TRP A 213 15.82 1.13 -6.42
CA TRP A 213 14.82 2.15 -6.15
C TRP A 213 15.10 2.89 -4.83
N LEU A 214 15.42 2.18 -3.75
CA LEU A 214 15.77 2.79 -2.47
C LEU A 214 17.04 3.62 -2.58
N ALA A 215 18.05 3.18 -3.33
CA ALA A 215 19.27 3.96 -3.56
C ALA A 215 18.95 5.26 -4.32
N LEU A 216 18.11 5.20 -5.35
CA LEU A 216 17.66 6.38 -6.09
C LEU A 216 16.86 7.35 -5.20
N LEU A 217 15.96 6.83 -4.35
CA LEU A 217 15.22 7.65 -3.39
C LEU A 217 16.15 8.30 -2.37
N ALA A 218 17.17 7.58 -1.87
CA ALA A 218 18.14 8.14 -0.93
C ALA A 218 18.98 9.26 -1.57
N LEU A 219 19.38 9.09 -2.83
CA LEU A 219 20.07 10.13 -3.59
C LEU A 219 19.17 11.34 -3.84
N ALA A 220 17.92 11.11 -4.25
CA ALA A 220 16.95 12.16 -4.44
C ALA A 220 16.69 12.94 -3.14
N TYR A 221 16.52 12.22 -2.03
CA TYR A 221 16.34 12.81 -0.71
C TYR A 221 17.54 13.72 -0.34
N ARG A 222 18.77 13.22 -0.47
CA ARG A 222 20.00 14.01 -0.20
C ARG A 222 20.11 15.25 -1.08
N ARG A 223 19.61 15.17 -2.32
CA ARG A 223 19.77 16.26 -3.30
C ARG A 223 18.71 17.36 -3.15
N TRP A 224 17.48 16.98 -2.79
CA TRP A 224 16.33 17.90 -2.85
C TRP A 224 15.70 18.21 -1.51
N VAL A 225 15.90 17.36 -0.50
CA VAL A 225 15.32 17.60 0.82
C VAL A 225 16.32 18.35 1.67
N ARG A 226 15.91 19.52 2.16
CA ARG A 226 16.61 20.26 3.20
C ARG A 226 15.98 19.90 4.54
N PRO A 227 16.77 19.44 5.54
CA PRO A 227 16.24 19.23 6.87
C PRO A 227 15.61 20.53 7.37
N VAL A 228 14.30 20.55 7.54
CA VAL A 228 13.67 21.62 8.29
C VAL A 228 13.95 21.34 9.76
N PRO A 229 14.56 22.27 10.52
CA PRO A 229 14.72 22.11 11.95
C PRO A 229 13.32 21.83 12.54
N VAL A 230 13.16 20.70 13.20
CA VAL A 230 11.94 20.43 13.97
C VAL A 230 11.91 21.49 15.06
N PRO A 231 10.88 22.36 15.14
CA PRO A 231 10.77 23.28 16.26
C PRO A 231 10.80 22.44 17.53
N PRO A 232 11.46 22.90 18.61
CA PRO A 232 11.38 22.23 19.89
C PRO A 232 9.89 22.05 20.18
N GLU A 233 9.51 20.83 20.59
CA GLU A 233 8.13 20.48 20.93
C GLU A 233 7.57 21.56 21.84
N THR A 234 6.79 22.45 21.27
CA THR A 234 5.92 23.30 22.07
C THR A 234 4.97 22.33 22.72
N THR A 235 5.19 22.07 23.99
CA THR A 235 4.26 21.35 24.84
C THR A 235 2.92 22.05 24.66
N VAL A 236 2.09 21.51 23.77
CA VAL A 236 0.71 21.93 23.65
C VAL A 236 0.06 21.45 24.94
N ALA A 237 0.11 22.31 25.96
CA ALA A 237 -0.72 22.16 27.13
C ALA A 237 -2.16 22.13 26.62
N LEU A 238 -2.74 20.94 26.56
CA LEU A 238 -4.17 20.79 26.33
C LEU A 238 -4.88 21.58 27.43
N PRO A 239 -5.73 22.54 27.10
CA PRO A 239 -6.55 23.19 28.11
C PRO A 239 -7.45 22.12 28.73
N LEU A 240 -7.19 21.81 29.98
CA LEU A 240 -8.11 21.05 30.81
C LEU A 240 -9.35 21.94 31.05
N SER A 241 -10.40 21.70 30.29
CA SER A 241 -11.76 22.19 30.57
C SER A 241 -12.76 21.12 30.12
#